data_8c6042af4e362bb40520c009286bcfc6
#
_entry.id   8c6042af4e362bb40520c009286bcfc6
#
_cell.length_a   1.000
_cell.length_b   1.000
_cell.length_c   1.000
_cell.angle_alpha   90.00
_cell.angle_beta   90.00
_cell.angle_gamma   90.00
#
_symmetry.space_group_name_H-M   'P 1'
#
loop_
_entity.id
_entity.type
_entity.pdbx_description
1 polymer ?
#
loop_
_entity_poly.entity_id
_entity_poly.type
_entity_poly.pdbx_seq_one_letter_code
_entity_poly.pdbx_strand_id
1 'polypeptide(L)'
;NNLFDIYKNFNEGEHSKIYPNEFFGYTKVVVEQPLKDQGVLVTNKKGEFKPDSSKRDSERIPLLEDINDYFKREVEPYLENAWMDRTKDKVGYEINFTKFFYKFKSLRSPSEIKEEIKNIDNEINDISEIIDNL
;
A
#
# COMPACT_ATOMS: atom_id res chain seq x y z
N ASN A 1 30.18 -11.37 4.12
CA ASN A 1 29.24 -11.49 2.98
C ASN A 1 29.28 -10.22 2.17
N ASN A 2 29.93 -10.27 1.02
CA ASN A 2 29.97 -9.14 0.10
C ASN A 2 28.67 -9.17 -0.74
N LEU A 3 28.00 -8.05 -0.91
CA LEU A 3 26.81 -7.93 -1.78
C LEU A 3 27.10 -8.42 -3.20
N PHE A 4 28.34 -8.24 -3.67
CA PHE A 4 28.77 -8.77 -4.95
C PHE A 4 28.71 -10.30 -5.02
N ASP A 5 29.08 -11.02 -3.96
CA ASP A 5 29.03 -12.50 -3.92
C ASP A 5 27.58 -12.99 -3.90
N ILE A 6 26.70 -12.29 -3.18
CA ILE A 6 25.25 -12.57 -3.15
C ILE A 6 24.67 -12.44 -4.56
N TYR A 7 24.96 -11.33 -5.24
CA TYR A 7 24.49 -11.09 -6.61
C TYR A 7 25.07 -12.10 -7.61
N LYS A 8 26.37 -12.35 -7.57
CA LYS A 8 27.05 -13.28 -8.49
C LYS A 8 26.55 -14.73 -8.37
N ASN A 9 26.28 -15.14 -7.13
CA ASN A 9 25.86 -16.51 -6.85
C ASN A 9 24.34 -16.68 -6.81
N PHE A 10 23.59 -15.61 -7.07
CA PHE A 10 22.12 -15.61 -7.09
C PHE A 10 21.53 -16.17 -5.79
N ASN A 11 22.03 -15.71 -4.65
CA ASN A 11 21.65 -16.20 -3.33
C ASN A 11 20.57 -15.32 -2.68
N GLU A 12 19.57 -15.94 -2.08
CA GLU A 12 18.61 -15.23 -1.22
C GLU A 12 19.15 -15.06 0.20
N GLY A 13 18.73 -13.98 0.86
CA GLY A 13 19.09 -13.70 2.24
C GLY A 13 18.46 -12.41 2.77
N GLU A 14 19.07 -11.87 3.82
CA GLU A 14 18.61 -10.62 4.44
C GLU A 14 18.65 -9.42 3.47
N HIS A 15 19.62 -9.40 2.59
CA HIS A 15 19.88 -8.30 1.65
C HIS A 15 19.51 -8.60 0.20
N SER A 16 18.92 -9.78 -0.06
CA SER A 16 18.55 -10.23 -1.41
C SER A 16 17.31 -11.08 -1.39
N LYS A 17 16.40 -10.77 -2.32
CA LYS A 17 15.18 -11.54 -2.60
C LYS A 17 15.10 -11.79 -4.09
N ILE A 18 14.68 -13.00 -4.47
CA ILE A 18 14.56 -13.42 -5.86
C ILE A 18 13.10 -13.70 -6.16
N TYR A 19 12.57 -13.02 -7.16
CA TYR A 19 11.19 -13.17 -7.60
C TYR A 19 11.14 -13.32 -9.12
N PRO A 20 10.16 -14.02 -9.68
CA PRO A 20 9.92 -14.01 -11.13
C PRO A 20 9.50 -12.60 -11.58
N ASN A 21 9.74 -12.27 -12.85
CA ASN A 21 9.43 -10.94 -13.39
C ASN A 21 7.96 -10.58 -13.23
N GLU A 22 7.06 -11.54 -13.41
CA GLU A 22 5.61 -11.38 -13.31
C GLU A 22 5.17 -10.91 -11.92
N PHE A 23 5.96 -11.21 -10.89
CA PHE A 23 5.72 -10.79 -9.51
C PHE A 23 5.75 -9.25 -9.35
N PHE A 24 6.55 -8.57 -10.16
CA PHE A 24 6.66 -7.12 -10.17
C PHE A 24 5.71 -6.45 -11.17
N GLY A 25 5.01 -7.27 -11.95
CA GLY A 25 4.10 -6.82 -12.97
C GLY A 25 2.68 -6.59 -12.46
N TYR A 26 2.00 -5.65 -13.07
CA TYR A 26 0.59 -5.39 -12.85
C TYR A 26 -0.12 -4.99 -14.15
N THR A 27 -1.41 -5.25 -14.20
CA THR A 27 -2.29 -4.66 -15.20
C THR A 27 -2.99 -3.46 -14.57
N LYS A 28 -2.76 -2.26 -15.11
CA LYS A 28 -3.54 -1.09 -14.76
C LYS A 28 -4.85 -1.12 -15.52
N VAL A 29 -5.95 -1.29 -14.78
CA VAL A 29 -7.31 -1.37 -15.31
C VAL A 29 -8.04 -0.07 -14.97
N VAL A 30 -8.82 0.46 -15.90
CA VAL A 30 -9.66 1.64 -15.66
C VAL A 30 -11.00 1.19 -15.10
N VAL A 31 -11.37 1.76 -13.95
CA VAL A 31 -12.67 1.54 -13.30
C VAL A 31 -13.55 2.74 -13.59
N GLU A 32 -14.68 2.46 -14.23
CA GLU A 32 -15.71 3.44 -14.54
C GLU A 32 -16.89 3.28 -13.58
N GLN A 33 -17.47 4.40 -13.18
CA GLN A 33 -18.69 4.45 -12.39
C GLN A 33 -19.82 5.12 -13.18
N PRO A 34 -21.09 4.74 -12.97
CA PRO A 34 -22.19 5.32 -13.71
C PRO A 34 -22.45 6.77 -13.30
N LEU A 35 -22.73 7.60 -14.30
CA LEU A 35 -23.20 8.96 -14.09
C LEU A 35 -24.60 8.93 -13.44
N LYS A 36 -24.77 9.70 -12.38
CA LYS A 36 -26.06 9.93 -11.73
C LYS A 36 -26.49 11.38 -11.96
N ASP A 37 -27.71 11.57 -12.45
CA ASP A 37 -28.36 12.88 -12.53
C ASP A 37 -29.52 12.91 -11.54
N GLN A 38 -29.47 13.83 -10.59
CA GLN A 38 -30.42 13.92 -9.46
C GLN A 38 -30.68 12.55 -8.75
N GLY A 39 -29.64 11.71 -8.65
CA GLY A 39 -29.69 10.39 -8.03
C GLY A 39 -30.13 9.25 -8.96
N VAL A 40 -30.54 9.54 -10.21
CA VAL A 40 -30.95 8.55 -11.21
C VAL A 40 -29.79 8.17 -12.11
N LEU A 41 -29.62 6.87 -12.37
CA LEU A 41 -28.58 6.36 -13.29
C LEU A 41 -28.86 6.78 -14.73
N VAL A 42 -27.88 7.40 -15.37
CA VAL A 42 -27.99 7.86 -16.77
C VAL A 42 -27.48 6.76 -17.72
N THR A 43 -28.32 6.40 -18.68
CA THR A 43 -27.97 5.44 -19.74
C THR A 43 -27.86 6.10 -21.12
N ASN A 44 -27.12 5.45 -22.00
CA ASN A 44 -27.06 5.84 -23.40
C ASN A 44 -28.26 5.28 -24.18
N LYS A 45 -28.37 5.57 -25.49
CA LYS A 45 -29.45 5.08 -26.35
C LYS A 45 -29.50 3.55 -26.49
N LYS A 46 -28.42 2.85 -26.09
CA LYS A 46 -28.33 1.38 -26.10
C LYS A 46 -28.65 0.75 -24.75
N GLY A 47 -29.00 1.55 -23.74
CA GLY A 47 -29.30 1.08 -22.38
C GLY A 47 -28.05 0.83 -21.50
N GLU A 48 -26.83 1.15 -21.99
CA GLU A 48 -25.60 1.02 -21.21
C GLU A 48 -25.40 2.25 -20.33
N PHE A 49 -24.79 2.08 -19.16
CA PHE A 49 -24.50 3.19 -18.25
C PHE A 49 -23.52 4.18 -18.90
N LYS A 50 -23.81 5.46 -18.74
CA LYS A 50 -22.89 6.52 -19.09
C LYS A 50 -21.81 6.64 -18.01
N PRO A 51 -20.50 6.67 -18.37
CA PRO A 51 -19.46 6.85 -17.37
C PRO A 51 -19.44 8.26 -16.80
N ASP A 52 -19.24 8.37 -15.50
CA ASP A 52 -18.92 9.62 -14.81
C ASP A 52 -17.41 9.86 -14.83
N SER A 53 -16.94 10.72 -15.70
CA SER A 53 -15.50 10.99 -15.85
C SER A 53 -14.85 11.60 -14.61
N SER A 54 -15.64 12.21 -13.71
CA SER A 54 -15.14 12.77 -12.45
C SER A 54 -14.87 11.70 -11.39
N LYS A 55 -15.46 10.51 -11.54
CA LYS A 55 -15.32 9.36 -10.63
C LYS A 55 -14.49 8.22 -11.23
N ARG A 56 -13.92 8.45 -12.42
CA ARG A 56 -13.04 7.47 -13.03
C ARG A 56 -11.81 7.26 -12.19
N ASP A 57 -11.49 5.99 -11.92
CA ASP A 57 -10.34 5.57 -11.16
C ASP A 57 -9.59 4.45 -11.88
N SER A 58 -8.50 3.99 -11.34
CA SER A 58 -7.73 2.89 -11.90
C SER A 58 -7.16 1.99 -10.83
N GLU A 59 -7.27 0.69 -11.03
CA GLU A 59 -6.69 -0.33 -10.18
C GLU A 59 -5.43 -0.94 -10.81
N ARG A 60 -4.46 -1.31 -9.95
CA ARG A 60 -3.25 -2.02 -10.34
C ARG A 60 -3.35 -3.46 -9.86
N ILE A 61 -3.74 -4.33 -10.76
CA ILE A 61 -3.99 -5.74 -10.47
C ILE A 61 -2.71 -6.54 -10.77
N PRO A 62 -2.17 -7.31 -9.81
CA PRO A 62 -0.98 -8.13 -10.04
C PRO A 62 -1.14 -9.04 -11.25
N LEU A 63 -0.09 -9.23 -12.06
CA LEU A 63 -0.14 -10.12 -13.23
C LEU A 63 -0.41 -11.58 -12.88
N LEU A 64 -0.12 -11.96 -11.63
CA LEU A 64 -0.34 -13.33 -11.13
C LEU A 64 -1.79 -13.56 -10.65
N GLU A 65 -2.64 -12.56 -10.71
CA GLU A 65 -4.02 -12.63 -10.22
C GLU A 65 -5.02 -12.48 -11.38
N ASP A 66 -6.15 -13.19 -11.31
CA ASP A 66 -7.23 -13.01 -12.28
C ASP A 66 -7.92 -11.66 -12.05
N ILE A 67 -8.05 -10.90 -13.13
CA ILE A 67 -8.56 -9.53 -13.08
C ILE A 67 -10.03 -9.48 -12.66
N ASN A 68 -10.85 -10.46 -13.09
CA ASN A 68 -12.27 -10.47 -12.73
C ASN A 68 -12.47 -10.88 -11.27
N ASP A 69 -11.67 -11.82 -10.78
CA ASP A 69 -11.73 -12.24 -9.38
C ASP A 69 -11.27 -11.12 -8.45
N TYR A 70 -10.21 -10.41 -8.83
CA TYR A 70 -9.77 -9.20 -8.13
C TYR A 70 -10.90 -8.15 -8.08
N PHE A 71 -11.50 -7.84 -9.22
CA PHE A 71 -12.54 -6.82 -9.32
C PHE A 71 -13.75 -7.14 -8.44
N LYS A 72 -14.22 -8.39 -8.46
CA LYS A 72 -15.33 -8.85 -7.61
C LYS A 72 -15.03 -8.75 -6.12
N ARG A 73 -13.77 -8.99 -5.73
CA ARG A 73 -13.36 -8.98 -4.32
C ARG A 73 -13.10 -7.58 -3.80
N GLU A 74 -12.39 -6.76 -4.60
CA GLU A 74 -11.82 -5.49 -4.12
C GLU A 74 -12.60 -4.25 -4.58
N VAL A 75 -13.38 -4.34 -5.66
CA VAL A 75 -14.05 -3.16 -6.25
C VAL A 75 -15.57 -3.23 -6.11
N GLU A 76 -16.20 -4.32 -6.55
CA GLU A 76 -17.66 -4.45 -6.55
C GLU A 76 -18.32 -4.22 -5.17
N PRO A 77 -17.74 -4.66 -4.03
CA PRO A 77 -18.36 -4.44 -2.72
C PRO A 77 -18.44 -2.97 -2.30
N TYR A 78 -17.60 -2.11 -2.89
CA TYR A 78 -17.48 -0.70 -2.52
C TYR A 78 -18.05 0.26 -3.57
N LEU A 79 -18.11 -0.17 -4.83
CA LEU A 79 -18.53 0.65 -5.96
C LEU A 79 -19.70 0.01 -6.70
N GLU A 80 -20.90 0.38 -6.29
CA GLU A 80 -22.14 -0.12 -6.87
C GLU A 80 -22.24 0.22 -8.35
N ASN A 81 -22.53 -0.78 -9.20
CA ASN A 81 -22.64 -0.67 -10.65
C ASN A 81 -21.38 -0.18 -11.37
N ALA A 82 -20.21 -0.29 -10.76
CA ALA A 82 -18.94 -0.02 -11.43
C ALA A 82 -18.60 -1.12 -12.45
N TRP A 83 -17.82 -0.75 -13.47
CA TRP A 83 -17.31 -1.70 -14.46
C TRP A 83 -15.91 -1.38 -14.89
N MET A 84 -15.22 -2.33 -15.50
CA MET A 84 -13.89 -2.17 -16.04
C MET A 84 -13.95 -1.79 -17.52
N ASP A 85 -13.22 -0.73 -17.92
CA ASP A 85 -12.96 -0.45 -19.33
C ASP A 85 -11.66 -1.14 -19.77
N ARG A 86 -11.78 -2.40 -20.17
CA ARG A 86 -10.67 -3.26 -20.56
C ARG A 86 -9.94 -2.80 -21.82
N THR A 87 -10.52 -1.86 -22.59
CA THR A 87 -9.89 -1.29 -23.78
C THR A 87 -8.71 -0.37 -23.46
N LYS A 88 -8.63 0.05 -22.20
CA LYS A 88 -7.60 0.96 -21.66
C LYS A 88 -6.56 0.27 -20.82
N ASP A 89 -6.56 -1.05 -20.74
CA ASP A 89 -5.61 -1.82 -19.94
C ASP A 89 -4.17 -1.54 -20.36
N LYS A 90 -3.31 -1.40 -19.35
CA LYS A 90 -1.87 -1.20 -19.55
C LYS A 90 -1.09 -2.08 -18.60
N VAL A 91 -0.16 -2.85 -19.15
CA VAL A 91 0.79 -3.60 -18.33
C VAL A 91 1.93 -2.68 -17.90
N GLY A 92 2.29 -2.74 -16.63
CA GLY A 92 3.41 -2.03 -16.05
C GLY A 92 4.19 -2.92 -15.07
N TYR A 93 5.37 -2.46 -14.68
CA TYR A 93 6.22 -3.12 -13.69
C TYR A 93 6.67 -2.10 -12.66
N GLU A 94 6.65 -2.50 -11.39
CA GLU A 94 7.06 -1.65 -10.29
C GLU A 94 7.79 -2.47 -9.22
N ILE A 95 9.00 -2.05 -8.86
CA ILE A 95 9.78 -2.68 -7.80
C ILE A 95 9.72 -1.78 -6.56
N ASN A 96 8.90 -2.18 -5.59
CA ASN A 96 8.78 -1.45 -4.34
C ASN A 96 9.76 -2.01 -3.30
N PHE A 97 11.01 -1.50 -3.31
CA PHE A 97 12.05 -1.94 -2.38
C PHE A 97 11.66 -1.82 -0.92
N THR A 98 10.93 -0.79 -0.55
CA THR A 98 10.48 -0.57 0.83
C THR A 98 9.61 -1.72 1.30
N LYS A 99 8.70 -2.23 0.47
CA LYS A 99 7.81 -3.35 0.81
C LYS A 99 8.59 -4.62 1.17
N PHE A 100 9.72 -4.87 0.50
CA PHE A 100 10.47 -6.13 0.64
C PHE A 100 11.55 -6.07 1.72
N PHE A 101 12.06 -4.89 2.02
CA PHE A 101 13.18 -4.72 2.96
C PHE A 101 12.81 -3.91 4.19
N TYR A 102 11.57 -3.45 4.30
CA TYR A 102 11.10 -2.74 5.49
C TYR A 102 10.99 -3.71 6.67
N LYS A 103 11.75 -3.39 7.72
CA LYS A 103 11.62 -4.07 9.02
C LYS A 103 10.79 -3.19 9.94
N PHE A 104 9.62 -3.68 10.32
CA PHE A 104 8.79 -2.99 11.31
C PHE A 104 9.54 -2.89 12.63
N LYS A 105 9.82 -1.67 13.08
CA LYS A 105 10.28 -1.42 14.44
C LYS A 105 9.05 -1.34 15.34
N SER A 106 8.92 -2.29 16.25
CA SER A 106 7.91 -2.19 17.32
C SER A 106 8.07 -0.86 18.05
N LEU A 107 7.00 -0.12 18.16
CA LEU A 107 6.98 1.07 19.00
C LEU A 107 7.14 0.65 20.45
N ARG A 108 7.88 1.45 21.22
CA ARG A 108 7.98 1.25 22.67
C ARG A 108 6.59 1.34 23.30
N SER A 109 6.32 0.50 24.28
CA SER A 109 5.04 0.52 24.98
C SER A 109 4.87 1.84 25.77
N PRO A 110 3.65 2.33 25.96
CA PRO A 110 3.41 3.50 26.81
C PRO A 110 3.96 3.34 28.24
N SER A 111 3.99 2.12 28.75
CA SER A 111 4.57 1.79 30.08
C SER A 111 6.08 2.00 30.12
N GLU A 112 6.82 1.53 29.10
CA GLU A 112 8.27 1.74 28.98
C GLU A 112 8.62 3.22 28.88
N ILE A 113 7.86 3.99 28.08
CA ILE A 113 8.06 5.43 27.95
C ILE A 113 7.80 6.14 29.27
N LYS A 114 6.74 5.75 29.99
CA LYS A 114 6.39 6.33 31.30
C LYS A 114 7.45 6.06 32.36
N GLU A 115 8.03 4.86 32.34
CA GLU A 115 9.10 4.48 33.28
C GLU A 115 10.39 5.26 32.99
N GLU A 116 10.72 5.44 31.72
CA GLU A 116 11.88 6.25 31.29
C GLU A 116 11.73 7.72 31.72
N ILE A 117 10.55 8.31 31.52
CA ILE A 117 10.25 9.67 31.98
C ILE A 117 10.43 9.78 33.50
N LYS A 118 9.89 8.84 34.24
CA LYS A 118 10.02 8.84 35.72
C LYS A 118 11.47 8.74 36.21
N ASN A 119 12.30 7.97 35.50
CA ASN A 119 13.73 7.87 35.81
C ASN A 119 14.45 9.20 35.55
N ILE A 120 14.14 9.86 34.44
CA ILE A 120 14.69 11.18 34.12
C ILE A 120 14.26 12.23 35.15
N ASP A 121 13.01 12.23 35.57
CA ASP A 121 12.50 13.12 36.62
C ASP A 121 13.26 12.93 37.96
N ASN A 122 13.55 11.68 38.33
CA ASN A 122 14.35 11.38 39.52
C ASN A 122 15.78 11.92 39.38
N GLU A 123 16.43 11.71 38.25
CA GLU A 123 17.79 12.23 37.99
C GLU A 123 17.82 13.77 38.06
N ILE A 124 16.79 14.44 37.54
CA ILE A 124 16.67 15.91 37.63
C ILE A 124 16.55 16.35 39.08
N ASN A 125 15.75 15.67 39.92
CA ASN A 125 15.59 16.00 41.33
C ASN A 125 16.91 15.80 42.12
N ASP A 126 17.63 14.70 41.85
CA ASP A 126 18.93 14.43 42.49
C ASP A 126 19.96 15.52 42.17
N ILE A 127 19.99 15.96 40.90
CA ILE A 127 20.88 17.05 40.46
C ILE A 127 20.48 18.39 41.12
N SER A 128 19.18 18.67 41.20
CA SER A 128 18.67 19.88 41.85
C SER A 128 19.05 19.94 43.34
N GLU A 129 18.93 18.82 44.05
CA GLU A 129 19.37 18.74 45.46
C GLU A 129 20.87 18.99 45.62
N ILE A 130 21.69 18.54 44.70
CA ILE A 130 23.14 18.80 44.71
C ILE A 130 23.43 20.30 44.51
N ILE A 131 22.70 20.94 43.61
CA ILE A 131 22.87 22.37 43.35
C ILE A 131 22.43 23.24 44.51
N ASP A 132 21.32 22.88 45.16
CA ASP A 132 20.79 23.63 46.32
C ASP A 132 21.66 23.48 47.59
N ASN A 133 22.56 22.50 47.63
CA ASN A 133 23.51 22.26 48.72
C ASN A 133 24.92 22.83 48.46
N LEU A 134 25.12 23.52 47.33
CA LEU A 134 26.37 24.23 47.01
C LEU A 134 26.32 25.68 47.39
#